data_7ac156f562898619585705a68e72724b
#
_entry.id   7ac156f562898619585705a68e72724b
#
_cell.length_a   1.000
_cell.length_b   1.000
_cell.length_c   1.000
_cell.angle_alpha   90.00
_cell.angle_beta   90.00
_cell.angle_gamma   90.00
#
_symmetry.space_group_name_H-M   'P 1'
#
loop_
_entity.id
_entity.type
_entity.pdbx_description
1 polymer ?
#
loop_
_entity_poly.entity_id
_entity_poly.type
_entity_poly.pdbx_seq_one_letter_code
_entity_poly.pdbx_strand_id
1 'polypeptide(L)'
;GVSYYQKEKVITVKANREVILSAGSIGSPHILQVSGVGDSEKLKKHGIETIHELKGVGKNLQDHLMFRPVYKVKNLKSLNSKINSLIGNFFIGLEYIFKQSGPMTMGASQVCGFVKSDPSRATPNLQFHVQPISTDILGATKMHDFDGITPTVANVRPTSRGEINICLL
;
A
#
# COMPACT_ATOMS: atom_id res chain seq x y z
N GLY A 1 -17.64 -22.29 0.98
CA GLY A 1 -16.46 -22.80 0.30
C GLY A 1 -15.89 -21.78 -0.69
N VAL A 2 -14.85 -22.17 -1.38
CA VAL A 2 -14.14 -21.34 -2.37
C VAL A 2 -13.85 -22.18 -3.61
N SER A 3 -14.04 -21.60 -4.79
CA SER A 3 -13.60 -22.16 -6.05
C SER A 3 -12.44 -21.34 -6.62
N TYR A 4 -11.42 -22.00 -7.12
CA TYR A 4 -10.24 -21.35 -7.68
C TYR A 4 -9.65 -22.15 -8.84
N TYR A 5 -8.87 -21.51 -9.70
CA TYR A 5 -8.15 -22.17 -10.77
C TYR A 5 -6.78 -22.67 -10.31
N GLN A 6 -6.46 -23.91 -10.58
CA GLN A 6 -5.13 -24.49 -10.43
C GLN A 6 -4.79 -25.26 -11.71
N LYS A 7 -3.73 -24.81 -12.41
CA LYS A 7 -3.31 -25.43 -13.69
C LYS A 7 -4.50 -25.69 -14.62
N GLU A 8 -5.27 -24.63 -14.92
CA GLU A 8 -6.45 -24.64 -15.81
C GLU A 8 -7.66 -25.46 -15.32
N LYS A 9 -7.57 -26.07 -14.15
CA LYS A 9 -8.71 -26.81 -13.55
C LYS A 9 -9.37 -25.98 -12.46
N VAL A 10 -10.70 -25.98 -12.45
CA VAL A 10 -11.46 -25.41 -11.34
C VAL A 10 -11.47 -26.40 -10.18
N ILE A 11 -11.00 -25.95 -9.04
CA ILE A 11 -11.03 -26.71 -7.78
C ILE A 11 -11.97 -26.02 -6.83
N THR A 12 -12.88 -26.78 -6.22
CA THR A 12 -13.81 -26.29 -5.20
C THR A 12 -13.48 -26.95 -3.86
N VAL A 13 -13.25 -26.11 -2.85
CA VAL A 13 -12.99 -26.53 -1.47
C VAL A 13 -14.14 -26.05 -0.58
N LYS A 14 -14.71 -26.95 0.21
CA LYS A 14 -15.76 -26.61 1.17
C LYS A 14 -15.15 -26.20 2.51
N ALA A 15 -15.70 -25.15 3.11
CA ALA A 15 -15.36 -24.77 4.49
C ALA A 15 -16.38 -25.37 5.46
N ASN A 16 -15.93 -25.87 6.60
CA ASN A 16 -16.80 -26.45 7.63
C ASN A 16 -17.53 -25.39 8.46
N ARG A 17 -17.01 -24.18 8.54
CA ARG A 17 -17.60 -23.06 9.30
C ARG A 17 -17.81 -21.85 8.41
N GLU A 18 -16.72 -21.16 8.04
CA GLU A 18 -16.77 -19.88 7.32
C GLU A 18 -15.62 -19.75 6.32
N VAL A 19 -15.73 -18.76 5.43
CA VAL A 19 -14.67 -18.29 4.56
C VAL A 19 -14.32 -16.87 4.96
N ILE A 20 -13.05 -16.63 5.30
CA ILE A 20 -12.56 -15.32 5.69
C ILE A 20 -11.93 -14.66 4.45
N LEU A 21 -12.50 -13.52 4.04
CA LEU A 21 -12.03 -12.75 2.89
C LEU A 21 -11.19 -11.56 3.37
N SER A 22 -9.87 -11.63 3.14
CA SER A 22 -8.88 -10.62 3.57
C SER A 22 -7.98 -10.17 2.41
N ALA A 23 -8.58 -9.95 1.21
CA ALA A 23 -7.85 -9.64 -0.01
C ALA A 23 -7.59 -8.14 -0.23
N GLY A 24 -7.76 -7.33 0.81
CA GLY A 24 -7.57 -5.87 0.76
C GLY A 24 -8.72 -5.11 0.10
N SER A 25 -8.58 -3.80 0.03
CA SER A 25 -9.65 -2.88 -0.42
C SER A 25 -10.00 -3.00 -1.91
N ILE A 26 -9.15 -3.59 -2.72
CA ILE A 26 -9.39 -3.85 -4.14
C ILE A 26 -9.81 -5.32 -4.33
N GLY A 27 -9.07 -6.27 -3.80
CA GLY A 27 -9.30 -7.69 -4.02
C GLY A 27 -10.58 -8.20 -3.39
N SER A 28 -10.90 -7.78 -2.16
CA SER A 28 -12.11 -8.25 -1.47
C SER A 28 -13.41 -7.87 -2.19
N PRO A 29 -13.65 -6.60 -2.56
CA PRO A 29 -14.85 -6.25 -3.33
C PRO A 29 -14.87 -6.89 -4.71
N HIS A 30 -13.72 -7.09 -5.36
CA HIS A 30 -13.65 -7.80 -6.64
C HIS A 30 -14.11 -9.26 -6.49
N ILE A 31 -13.58 -9.99 -5.51
CA ILE A 31 -13.96 -11.38 -5.25
C ILE A 31 -15.45 -11.48 -4.89
N LEU A 32 -15.99 -10.57 -4.08
CA LEU A 32 -17.42 -10.55 -3.76
C LEU A 32 -18.28 -10.36 -5.01
N GLN A 33 -17.94 -9.40 -5.88
CA GLN A 33 -18.69 -9.13 -7.09
C GLN A 33 -18.67 -10.33 -8.05
N VAL A 34 -17.52 -10.94 -8.33
CA VAL A 34 -17.45 -12.13 -9.20
C VAL A 34 -18.10 -13.35 -8.58
N SER A 35 -18.36 -13.34 -7.27
CA SER A 35 -19.08 -14.37 -6.55
C SER A 35 -20.59 -14.10 -6.45
N GLY A 36 -21.10 -13.07 -7.12
CA GLY A 36 -22.53 -12.75 -7.13
C GLY A 36 -23.00 -11.91 -5.92
N VAL A 37 -22.08 -11.31 -5.17
CA VAL A 37 -22.41 -10.42 -4.04
C VAL A 37 -22.07 -8.97 -4.39
N GLY A 38 -23.10 -8.14 -4.56
CA GLY A 38 -22.91 -6.74 -4.97
C GLY A 38 -24.19 -6.08 -5.45
N ASP A 39 -24.04 -5.04 -6.26
CA ASP A 39 -25.14 -4.35 -6.92
C ASP A 39 -25.66 -5.22 -8.08
N SER A 40 -26.91 -5.70 -7.95
CA SER A 40 -27.51 -6.64 -8.91
C SER A 40 -27.60 -6.09 -10.33
N GLU A 41 -27.83 -4.80 -10.51
CA GLU A 41 -27.86 -4.21 -11.86
C GLU A 41 -26.48 -4.23 -12.52
N LYS A 42 -25.43 -3.98 -11.73
CA LYS A 42 -24.05 -4.07 -12.21
C LYS A 42 -23.66 -5.51 -12.51
N LEU A 43 -23.94 -6.44 -11.61
CA LEU A 43 -23.64 -7.87 -11.80
C LEU A 43 -24.33 -8.43 -13.03
N LYS A 44 -25.60 -8.11 -13.25
CA LYS A 44 -26.38 -8.53 -14.41
C LYS A 44 -25.78 -8.04 -15.74
N LYS A 45 -25.21 -6.83 -15.80
CA LYS A 45 -24.52 -6.31 -16.99
C LYS A 45 -23.31 -7.17 -17.38
N HIS A 46 -22.74 -7.88 -16.43
CA HIS A 46 -21.60 -8.79 -16.64
C HIS A 46 -22.01 -10.26 -16.69
N GLY A 47 -23.31 -10.57 -16.80
CA GLY A 47 -23.83 -11.95 -16.85
C GLY A 47 -23.66 -12.73 -15.55
N ILE A 48 -23.44 -12.04 -14.43
CA ILE A 48 -23.25 -12.67 -13.10
C ILE A 48 -24.61 -12.72 -12.40
N GLU A 49 -24.99 -13.94 -11.98
CA GLU A 49 -26.17 -14.14 -11.17
C GLU A 49 -25.98 -13.52 -9.78
N THR A 50 -26.99 -12.76 -9.33
CA THR A 50 -26.95 -12.16 -7.99
C THR A 50 -27.35 -13.18 -6.93
N ILE A 51 -26.40 -13.57 -6.10
CA ILE A 51 -26.62 -14.43 -4.93
C ILE A 51 -27.08 -13.59 -3.74
N HIS A 52 -26.50 -12.40 -3.57
CA HIS A 52 -26.86 -11.49 -2.50
C HIS A 52 -26.72 -10.04 -2.93
N GLU A 53 -27.82 -9.29 -2.85
CA GLU A 53 -27.84 -7.85 -3.12
C GLU A 53 -27.14 -7.09 -2.00
N LEU A 54 -26.01 -6.44 -2.32
CA LEU A 54 -25.25 -5.64 -1.39
C LEU A 54 -24.64 -4.44 -2.11
N LYS A 55 -25.41 -3.36 -2.28
CA LYS A 55 -25.07 -2.17 -3.08
C LYS A 55 -23.79 -1.45 -2.63
N GLY A 56 -23.35 -1.65 -1.37
CA GLY A 56 -22.15 -1.05 -0.82
C GLY A 56 -20.83 -1.71 -1.27
N VAL A 57 -20.88 -2.91 -1.84
CA VAL A 57 -19.67 -3.62 -2.29
C VAL A 57 -18.97 -2.81 -3.39
N GLY A 58 -17.69 -2.55 -3.19
CA GLY A 58 -16.87 -1.74 -4.08
C GLY A 58 -17.07 -0.24 -3.97
N LYS A 59 -17.99 0.25 -3.15
CA LYS A 59 -18.22 1.68 -2.95
C LYS A 59 -17.30 2.30 -1.89
N ASN A 60 -17.29 3.63 -1.85
CA ASN A 60 -16.61 4.42 -0.82
C ASN A 60 -15.08 4.20 -0.78
N LEU A 61 -14.47 3.89 -1.93
CA LEU A 61 -13.01 3.78 -2.03
C LEU A 61 -12.37 5.11 -1.67
N GLN A 62 -11.39 5.07 -0.80
CA GLN A 62 -10.59 6.21 -0.38
C GLN A 62 -9.11 5.87 -0.51
N ASP A 63 -8.32 6.82 -0.98
CA ASP A 63 -6.88 6.68 -1.07
C ASP A 63 -6.18 7.95 -0.60
N HIS A 64 -4.98 7.81 -0.07
CA HIS A 64 -4.16 8.92 0.40
C HIS A 64 -3.31 9.44 -0.74
N LEU A 65 -3.69 10.59 -1.33
CA LEU A 65 -2.80 11.27 -2.26
C LEU A 65 -1.50 11.62 -1.55
N MET A 66 -0.39 11.12 -2.11
CA MET A 66 0.93 11.26 -1.54
C MET A 66 1.85 12.05 -2.48
N PHE A 67 2.52 13.05 -1.93
CA PHE A 67 3.57 13.80 -2.62
C PHE A 67 4.93 13.49 -1.99
N ARG A 68 5.93 13.14 -2.82
CA ARG A 68 7.25 12.67 -2.39
C ARG A 68 8.37 13.53 -2.97
N PRO A 69 8.62 14.73 -2.45
CA PRO A 69 9.76 15.53 -2.88
C PRO A 69 11.07 14.90 -2.42
N VAL A 70 12.07 14.93 -3.26
CA VAL A 70 13.43 14.51 -2.95
C VAL A 70 14.30 15.75 -2.75
N TYR A 71 15.01 15.81 -1.63
CA TYR A 71 15.94 16.88 -1.32
C TYR A 71 17.36 16.36 -1.25
N LYS A 72 18.24 16.94 -2.08
CA LYS A 72 19.67 16.76 -1.94
C LYS A 72 20.14 17.53 -0.72
N VAL A 73 20.87 16.85 0.17
CA VAL A 73 21.37 17.46 1.41
C VAL A 73 22.86 17.73 1.33
N LYS A 74 23.32 18.77 2.03
CA LYS A 74 24.73 19.12 2.17
C LYS A 74 25.15 18.94 3.63
N ASN A 75 26.40 18.54 3.85
CA ASN A 75 26.97 18.33 5.19
C ASN A 75 26.21 17.33 6.07
N LEU A 76 25.41 16.47 5.47
CA LEU A 76 24.68 15.39 6.13
C LEU A 76 24.85 14.12 5.31
N LYS A 77 25.09 12.99 5.98
CA LYS A 77 25.15 11.68 5.34
C LYS A 77 23.80 10.99 5.41
N SER A 78 23.25 10.66 4.26
CA SER A 78 22.07 9.80 4.15
C SER A 78 22.49 8.33 4.06
N LEU A 79 21.52 7.43 4.02
CA LEU A 79 21.79 6.00 3.82
C LEU A 79 22.13 5.64 2.37
N ASN A 80 21.95 6.55 1.41
CA ASN A 80 22.15 6.28 -0.01
C ASN A 80 23.53 5.69 -0.32
N SER A 81 24.58 6.34 0.15
CA SER A 81 25.96 5.93 -0.11
C SER A 81 26.27 4.55 0.47
N LYS A 82 25.71 4.22 1.64
CA LYS A 82 25.86 2.89 2.25
C LYS A 82 25.11 1.81 1.48
N ILE A 83 23.86 2.07 1.11
CA ILE A 83 23.00 1.11 0.40
C ILE A 83 23.51 0.85 -1.03
N ASN A 84 24.04 1.87 -1.71
CA ASN A 84 24.63 1.70 -3.04
C ASN A 84 26.02 1.03 -3.05
N SER A 85 26.63 0.80 -1.89
CA SER A 85 27.95 0.19 -1.76
C SER A 85 27.86 -1.27 -1.34
N LEU A 86 28.54 -2.17 -2.04
CA LEU A 86 28.64 -3.59 -1.64
C LEU A 86 29.25 -3.73 -0.25
N ILE A 87 30.30 -2.96 0.05
CA ILE A 87 30.95 -2.92 1.37
C ILE A 87 29.97 -2.38 2.42
N GLY A 88 29.24 -1.31 2.09
CA GLY A 88 28.21 -0.74 2.97
C GLY A 88 27.12 -1.76 3.31
N ASN A 89 26.60 -2.46 2.32
CA ASN A 89 25.61 -3.52 2.51
C ASN A 89 26.12 -4.68 3.36
N PHE A 90 27.38 -5.07 3.14
CA PHE A 90 28.01 -6.11 3.95
C PHE A 90 28.08 -5.71 5.44
N PHE A 91 28.50 -4.49 5.77
CA PHE A 91 28.53 -4.02 7.16
C PHE A 91 27.13 -3.83 7.76
N ILE A 92 26.16 -3.35 6.98
CA ILE A 92 24.75 -3.29 7.41
C ILE A 92 24.23 -4.69 7.76
N GLY A 93 24.55 -5.70 6.93
CA GLY A 93 24.19 -7.09 7.20
C GLY A 93 24.85 -7.66 8.45
N LEU A 94 26.15 -7.41 8.63
CA LEU A 94 26.89 -7.84 9.83
C LEU A 94 26.32 -7.19 11.10
N GLU A 95 26.05 -5.88 11.06
CA GLU A 95 25.45 -5.15 12.19
C GLU A 95 24.11 -5.78 12.58
N TYR A 96 23.27 -6.12 11.59
CA TYR A 96 22.00 -6.76 11.85
C TYR A 96 22.16 -8.17 12.46
N ILE A 97 23.04 -9.01 11.89
CA ILE A 97 23.25 -10.39 12.36
C ILE A 97 23.79 -10.41 13.81
N PHE A 98 24.79 -9.60 14.11
CA PHE A 98 25.48 -9.68 15.41
C PHE A 98 24.89 -8.79 16.49
N LYS A 99 24.29 -7.66 16.12
CA LYS A 99 23.79 -6.65 17.07
C LYS A 99 22.27 -6.47 17.02
N GLN A 100 21.61 -7.04 16.02
CA GLN A 100 20.18 -6.81 15.76
C GLN A 100 19.83 -5.29 15.78
N SER A 101 20.69 -4.49 15.17
CA SER A 101 20.60 -3.02 15.10
C SER A 101 20.88 -2.50 13.70
N GLY A 102 20.80 -1.18 13.51
CA GLY A 102 21.11 -0.52 12.27
C GLY A 102 19.95 -0.44 11.27
N PRO A 103 20.22 -0.09 10.00
CA PRO A 103 19.19 0.21 9.01
C PRO A 103 18.19 -0.91 8.74
N MET A 104 18.58 -2.17 8.92
CA MET A 104 17.69 -3.32 8.69
C MET A 104 16.65 -3.56 9.79
N THR A 105 16.78 -2.88 10.93
CA THR A 105 15.81 -2.96 12.03
C THR A 105 14.77 -1.84 12.01
N MET A 106 14.90 -0.90 11.08
CA MET A 106 14.06 0.28 11.01
C MET A 106 13.16 0.23 9.78
N GLY A 107 11.95 0.75 9.93
CA GLY A 107 11.10 1.07 8.78
C GLY A 107 11.77 2.16 7.91
N ALA A 108 11.41 2.20 6.64
CA ALA A 108 11.95 3.18 5.69
C ALA A 108 11.73 4.63 6.16
N SER A 109 10.65 4.91 6.85
CA SER A 109 10.32 6.22 7.43
C SER A 109 10.67 6.25 8.91
N GLN A 110 11.68 7.02 9.28
CA GLN A 110 12.18 7.10 10.67
C GLN A 110 11.43 8.14 11.51
N VAL A 111 10.93 9.17 10.87
CA VAL A 111 10.16 10.24 11.51
C VAL A 111 8.79 10.31 10.85
N CYS A 112 7.76 10.36 11.68
CA CYS A 112 6.37 10.50 11.25
C CYS A 112 5.70 11.59 12.09
N GLY A 113 4.88 12.40 11.45
CA GLY A 113 4.13 13.45 12.12
C GLY A 113 2.77 13.67 11.48
N PHE A 114 1.80 14.09 12.30
CA PHE A 114 0.47 14.45 11.84
C PHE A 114 0.20 15.92 12.15
N VAL A 115 -0.23 16.68 11.15
CA VAL A 115 -0.51 18.10 11.30
C VAL A 115 -1.85 18.47 10.66
N LYS A 116 -2.39 19.60 11.07
CA LYS A 116 -3.55 20.21 10.45
C LYS A 116 -3.06 21.10 9.30
N SER A 117 -3.63 20.97 8.12
CA SER A 117 -3.36 21.92 7.01
C SER A 117 -3.93 23.31 7.28
N ASP A 118 -4.90 23.41 8.18
CA ASP A 118 -5.56 24.63 8.61
C ASP A 118 -5.94 24.50 10.09
N PRO A 119 -5.71 25.54 10.92
CA PRO A 119 -6.03 25.52 12.35
C PRO A 119 -7.50 25.22 12.67
N SER A 120 -8.43 25.59 11.79
CA SER A 120 -9.87 25.38 11.96
C SER A 120 -10.31 23.92 11.89
N ARG A 121 -9.46 23.04 11.37
CA ARG A 121 -9.78 21.60 11.28
C ARG A 121 -9.84 20.96 12.67
N ALA A 122 -10.85 20.14 12.89
CA ALA A 122 -11.01 19.42 14.15
C ALA A 122 -9.85 18.46 14.41
N THR A 123 -9.37 17.74 13.37
CA THR A 123 -8.31 16.72 13.46
C THR A 123 -7.22 16.95 12.42
N PRO A 124 -5.98 16.46 12.64
CA PRO A 124 -4.94 16.42 11.63
C PRO A 124 -5.41 15.71 10.35
N ASN A 125 -5.04 16.26 9.22
CA ASN A 125 -5.38 15.72 7.89
C ASN A 125 -4.16 15.51 7.00
N LEU A 126 -2.98 15.96 7.41
CA LEU A 126 -1.72 15.71 6.74
C LEU A 126 -0.85 14.80 7.59
N GLN A 127 -0.25 13.81 6.95
CA GLN A 127 0.74 12.91 7.52
C GLN A 127 2.07 13.13 6.81
N PHE A 128 3.13 13.32 7.58
CA PHE A 128 4.50 13.39 7.09
C PHE A 128 5.25 12.12 7.42
N HIS A 129 6.05 11.66 6.47
CA HIS A 129 7.02 10.60 6.64
C HIS A 129 8.37 11.08 6.15
N VAL A 130 9.40 11.04 6.99
CA VAL A 130 10.75 11.43 6.58
C VAL A 130 11.63 10.19 6.47
N GLN A 131 12.16 9.98 5.26
CA GLN A 131 13.05 8.87 4.94
C GLN A 131 14.48 9.40 4.77
N PRO A 132 15.49 8.83 5.42
CA PRO A 132 16.90 9.21 5.26
C PRO A 132 17.52 8.58 4.00
N ILE A 133 16.71 8.34 3.00
CA ILE A 133 17.06 7.79 1.68
C ILE A 133 16.34 8.56 0.59
N SER A 134 16.83 8.47 -0.62
CA SER A 134 16.17 9.05 -1.80
C SER A 134 16.33 8.16 -3.03
N THR A 135 15.23 8.03 -3.78
CA THR A 135 15.13 7.24 -5.02
C THR A 135 14.01 7.80 -5.89
N ASP A 136 14.09 7.62 -7.20
CA ASP A 136 13.03 8.04 -8.13
C ASP A 136 11.77 7.16 -8.01
N ILE A 137 11.96 5.87 -7.79
CA ILE A 137 10.88 4.88 -7.76
C ILE A 137 10.76 4.28 -6.37
N LEU A 138 9.55 4.26 -5.83
CA LEU A 138 9.26 3.59 -4.55
C LEU A 138 9.55 2.09 -4.69
N GLY A 139 10.34 1.54 -3.75
CA GLY A 139 10.75 0.14 -3.78
C GLY A 139 11.94 -0.16 -4.69
N ALA A 140 12.57 0.85 -5.29
CA ALA A 140 13.79 0.64 -6.06
C ALA A 140 14.93 0.11 -5.18
N THR A 141 15.75 -0.76 -5.76
CA THR A 141 16.95 -1.30 -5.11
C THR A 141 18.15 -0.36 -5.18
N LYS A 142 18.12 0.61 -6.11
CA LYS A 142 19.17 1.60 -6.28
C LYS A 142 18.72 2.96 -5.77
N MET A 143 19.47 3.54 -4.86
CA MET A 143 19.28 4.90 -4.38
C MET A 143 20.00 5.89 -5.29
N HIS A 144 19.68 7.21 -5.18
CA HIS A 144 20.45 8.24 -5.84
C HIS A 144 21.92 8.20 -5.38
N ASP A 145 22.83 8.62 -6.26
CA ASP A 145 24.28 8.67 -6.01
C ASP A 145 24.73 9.91 -5.22
N PHE A 146 23.79 10.68 -4.72
CA PHE A 146 24.00 11.80 -3.80
C PHE A 146 23.32 11.54 -2.45
N ASP A 147 23.77 12.23 -1.41
CA ASP A 147 23.09 12.22 -0.12
C ASP A 147 21.76 12.98 -0.23
N GLY A 148 20.66 12.30 0.06
CA GLY A 148 19.32 12.83 -0.08
C GLY A 148 18.36 12.32 0.99
N ILE A 149 17.31 13.08 1.23
CA ILE A 149 16.18 12.73 2.10
C ILE A 149 14.87 12.85 1.32
N THR A 150 13.89 12.09 1.72
CA THR A 150 12.55 12.13 1.14
C THR A 150 11.52 12.40 2.22
N PRO A 151 11.18 13.67 2.51
CA PRO A 151 10.02 14.02 3.32
C PRO A 151 8.78 13.85 2.45
N THR A 152 7.98 12.86 2.76
CA THR A 152 6.72 12.56 2.07
C THR A 152 5.57 13.18 2.84
N VAL A 153 4.61 13.77 2.14
CA VAL A 153 3.37 14.26 2.73
C VAL A 153 2.17 13.56 2.08
N ALA A 154 1.25 13.11 2.90
CA ALA A 154 0.02 12.45 2.48
C ALA A 154 -1.22 13.14 3.05
N ASN A 155 -2.26 13.32 2.23
CA ASN A 155 -3.58 13.72 2.73
C ASN A 155 -4.32 12.48 3.26
N VAL A 156 -4.39 12.35 4.59
CA VAL A 156 -5.03 11.20 5.26
C VAL A 156 -6.52 11.39 5.55
N ARG A 157 -7.10 12.50 5.09
CA ARG A 157 -8.54 12.79 5.19
C ARG A 157 -9.07 13.25 3.82
N PRO A 158 -9.00 12.40 2.78
CA PRO A 158 -9.49 12.76 1.45
C PRO A 158 -11.01 12.94 1.48
N THR A 159 -11.52 13.89 0.72
CA THR A 159 -12.96 14.09 0.52
C THR A 159 -13.49 13.32 -0.69
N SER A 160 -12.61 12.96 -1.62
CA SER A 160 -12.95 12.13 -2.77
C SER A 160 -13.41 10.73 -2.34
N ARG A 161 -14.34 10.18 -3.11
CA ARG A 161 -14.81 8.80 -2.98
C ARG A 161 -14.81 8.17 -4.36
N GLY A 162 -14.26 6.96 -4.43
CA GLY A 162 -14.22 6.16 -5.64
C GLY A 162 -15.00 4.87 -5.51
N GLU A 163 -14.85 4.01 -6.49
CA GLU A 163 -15.44 2.68 -6.49
C GLU A 163 -14.57 1.65 -7.19
N ILE A 164 -14.71 0.39 -6.80
CA ILE A 164 -14.13 -0.78 -7.46
C ILE A 164 -15.27 -1.53 -8.15
N ASN A 165 -15.16 -1.68 -9.45
CA ASN A 165 -16.10 -2.45 -10.25
C ASN A 165 -15.36 -3.54 -11.02
N ILE A 166 -16.06 -4.67 -11.26
CA ILE A 166 -15.59 -5.67 -12.23
C ILE A 166 -15.65 -5.10 -13.63
N CYS A 167 -14.72 -5.53 -14.48
CA CYS A 167 -14.66 -5.21 -15.90
C CYS A 167 -14.44 -6.52 -16.66
N LEU A 168 -15.19 -6.76 -17.72
CA LEU A 168 -14.89 -7.82 -18.66
C LEU A 168 -13.78 -7.31 -19.60
N LEU A 169 -12.79 -8.14 -19.84
CA LEU A 169 -11.73 -7.91 -20.81
C LEU A 169 -12.24 -8.24 -22.21
#